data_236b968cf190ef0d55c8fde3145c1725
#
_entry.id   236b968cf190ef0d55c8fde3145c1725
#
_cell.length_a   1.000
_cell.length_b   1.000
_cell.length_c   1.000
_cell.angle_alpha   90.00
_cell.angle_beta   90.00
_cell.angle_gamma   90.00
#
_symmetry.space_group_name_H-M   'P 1'
#
loop_
_entity.id
_entity.type
_entity.pdbx_description
1 polymer ?
#
loop_
_entity_poly.entity_id
_entity_poly.type
_entity_poly.pdbx_seq_one_letter_code
_entity_poly.pdbx_strand_id
1 'polypeptide(L)'
;MDFIDQLKQFSKRVESMKDSIQTEEATKTAIIMPFFSMLGYDVFNPQEFVPEFTADVGIKKGEKVDYAIIRDGQPVILIECKSISENLDRHDSQLFRYFGTTTAKFAILTNGIIYRFYTDLDSPNKMDDDPFLTINILDVRENQVPELKKFSKSVFDIDSIFSTASELKYVHEFKRVFTEQLDTPADDFIRFFLQGCYSGPKTQNVIEKFRPVLRKALNDLPFKPVKLVRVIQAVFTER
;
A
#
# COMPACT_ATOMS: atom_id res chain seq x y z
N MET A 1 12.69 19.32 -13.27
CA MET A 1 13.01 17.89 -13.07
C MET A 1 11.70 17.20 -12.86
N ASP A 2 11.42 16.12 -13.59
CA ASP A 2 10.20 15.34 -13.41
C ASP A 2 10.24 14.60 -12.06
N PHE A 3 9.06 14.28 -11.51
CA PHE A 3 8.93 13.61 -10.22
C PHE A 3 9.65 12.24 -10.18
N ILE A 4 9.60 11.50 -11.27
CA ILE A 4 10.32 10.22 -11.39
C ILE A 4 11.84 10.40 -11.30
N ASP A 5 12.38 11.47 -11.86
CA ASP A 5 13.82 11.76 -11.80
C ASP A 5 14.25 12.17 -10.40
N GLN A 6 13.42 12.96 -9.70
CA GLN A 6 13.64 13.33 -8.30
C GLN A 6 13.65 12.08 -7.41
N LEU A 7 12.69 11.17 -7.63
CA LEU A 7 12.58 9.93 -6.88
C LEU A 7 13.79 9.01 -7.11
N LYS A 8 14.23 8.88 -8.37
CA LYS A 8 15.44 8.11 -8.72
C LYS A 8 16.71 8.71 -8.10
N GLN A 9 16.81 10.04 -8.07
CA GLN A 9 17.94 10.72 -7.43
C GLN A 9 17.91 10.51 -5.91
N PHE A 10 16.71 10.61 -5.31
CA PHE A 10 16.51 10.35 -3.89
C PHE A 10 16.87 8.89 -3.54
N SER A 11 16.43 7.91 -4.32
CA SER A 11 16.76 6.50 -4.16
C SER A 11 18.29 6.26 -4.15
N LYS A 12 19.00 6.83 -5.13
CA LYS A 12 20.48 6.74 -5.18
C LYS A 12 21.15 7.35 -3.96
N ARG A 13 20.63 8.48 -3.47
CA ARG A 13 21.14 9.12 -2.25
C ARG A 13 20.92 8.21 -1.03
N VAL A 14 19.73 7.64 -0.86
CA VAL A 14 19.45 6.72 0.25
C VAL A 14 20.38 5.50 0.18
N GLU A 15 20.54 4.90 -1.00
CA GLU A 15 21.42 3.74 -1.21
C GLU A 15 22.87 4.05 -0.80
N SER A 16 23.38 5.26 -1.10
CA SER A 16 24.75 5.64 -0.78
C SER A 16 25.03 5.91 0.71
N MET A 17 23.97 6.16 1.51
CA MET A 17 24.13 6.54 2.92
C MET A 17 23.53 5.56 3.92
N LYS A 18 22.71 4.62 3.49
CA LYS A 18 21.93 3.72 4.37
C LYS A 18 22.79 3.00 5.41
N ASP A 19 23.99 2.55 5.04
CA ASP A 19 24.89 1.79 5.92
C ASP A 19 25.55 2.67 7.01
N SER A 20 25.50 3.99 6.84
CA SER A 20 26.03 4.97 7.80
C SER A 20 24.99 5.45 8.80
N ILE A 21 23.70 5.10 8.61
CA ILE A 21 22.58 5.52 9.45
C ILE A 21 22.31 4.43 10.49
N GLN A 22 22.44 4.76 11.77
CA GLN A 22 22.35 3.77 12.84
C GLN A 22 21.22 4.04 13.85
N THR A 23 20.66 5.25 13.85
CA THR A 23 19.63 5.64 14.80
C THR A 23 18.35 6.09 14.11
N GLU A 24 17.25 6.06 14.84
CA GLU A 24 15.97 6.57 14.36
C GLU A 24 16.04 8.07 14.04
N GLU A 25 16.67 8.88 14.89
CA GLU A 25 16.83 10.31 14.64
C GLU A 25 17.70 10.59 13.39
N ALA A 26 18.73 9.79 13.16
CA ALA A 26 19.52 9.90 11.93
C ALA A 26 18.67 9.50 10.70
N THR A 27 17.79 8.48 10.82
CA THR A 27 16.85 8.08 9.78
C THR A 27 15.86 9.20 9.47
N LYS A 28 15.25 9.80 10.51
CA LYS A 28 14.35 10.94 10.38
C LYS A 28 14.99 12.09 9.63
N THR A 29 16.18 12.50 10.07
CA THR A 29 16.86 13.70 9.55
C THR A 29 17.47 13.48 8.15
N ALA A 30 18.12 12.33 7.92
CA ALA A 30 18.86 12.09 6.67
C ALA A 30 17.98 11.58 5.52
N ILE A 31 16.85 10.92 5.83
CA ILE A 31 16.01 10.26 4.82
C ILE A 31 14.56 10.74 4.87
N ILE A 32 13.88 10.65 6.03
CA ILE A 32 12.43 10.84 6.09
C ILE A 32 12.05 12.32 5.83
N MET A 33 12.67 13.26 6.51
CA MET A 33 12.44 14.69 6.23
C MET A 33 12.79 15.08 4.78
N PRO A 34 13.94 14.67 4.20
CA PRO A 34 14.22 14.88 2.77
C PRO A 34 13.19 14.24 1.82
N PHE A 35 12.61 13.09 2.16
CA PHE A 35 11.54 12.49 1.39
C PHE A 35 10.30 13.39 1.33
N PHE A 36 9.84 13.90 2.48
CA PHE A 36 8.70 14.82 2.51
C PHE A 36 9.01 16.17 1.88
N SER A 37 10.26 16.64 1.99
CA SER A 37 10.72 17.83 1.25
C SER A 37 10.66 17.62 -0.27
N MET A 38 11.03 16.43 -0.77
CA MET A 38 10.89 16.07 -2.19
C MET A 38 9.41 16.04 -2.62
N LEU A 39 8.49 15.65 -1.73
CA LEU A 39 7.05 15.73 -1.97
C LEU A 39 6.51 17.17 -1.91
N GLY A 40 7.36 18.16 -1.59
CA GLY A 40 7.04 19.59 -1.59
C GLY A 40 6.56 20.16 -0.26
N TYR A 41 6.65 19.40 0.85
CA TYR A 41 6.33 19.91 2.18
C TYR A 41 7.52 20.68 2.77
N ASP A 42 7.22 21.78 3.46
CA ASP A 42 8.23 22.52 4.23
C ASP A 42 8.42 21.84 5.59
N VAL A 43 9.39 20.92 5.63
CA VAL A 43 9.69 20.09 6.82
C VAL A 43 10.28 20.88 7.99
N PHE A 44 10.62 22.13 7.78
CA PHE A 44 11.11 23.05 8.82
C PHE A 44 10.02 24.03 9.30
N ASN A 45 8.84 24.03 8.68
CA ASN A 45 7.71 24.83 9.09
C ASN A 45 6.83 24.06 10.11
N PRO A 46 6.87 24.40 11.41
CA PRO A 46 6.10 23.68 12.44
C PRO A 46 4.57 23.92 12.35
N GLN A 47 4.09 24.75 11.44
CA GLN A 47 2.66 24.90 11.13
C GLN A 47 2.19 23.93 10.05
N GLU A 48 3.12 23.34 9.30
CA GLU A 48 2.84 22.41 8.21
C GLU A 48 3.30 20.98 8.52
N PHE A 49 4.51 20.84 9.05
CA PHE A 49 5.13 19.56 9.40
C PHE A 49 5.45 19.56 10.89
N VAL A 50 4.49 19.11 11.71
CA VAL A 50 4.54 19.20 13.17
C VAL A 50 5.30 18.01 13.74
N PRO A 51 6.47 18.21 14.36
CA PRO A 51 7.16 17.13 15.05
C PRO A 51 6.49 16.79 16.38
N GLU A 52 6.64 15.55 16.83
CA GLU A 52 6.12 15.09 18.13
C GLU A 52 4.64 15.41 18.33
N PHE A 53 3.82 15.18 17.30
CA PHE A 53 2.41 15.55 17.31
C PHE A 53 1.63 14.79 18.38
N THR A 54 0.88 15.52 19.21
CA THR A 54 0.02 14.96 20.25
C THR A 54 -1.44 15.29 19.93
N ALA A 55 -2.33 14.29 19.93
CA ALA A 55 -3.76 14.53 19.80
C ALA A 55 -4.36 14.99 21.14
N ASP A 56 -5.34 15.89 21.08
CA ASP A 56 -5.90 16.53 22.27
C ASP A 56 -6.79 15.61 23.13
N VAL A 57 -7.24 14.45 22.64
CA VAL A 57 -8.26 13.61 23.28
C VAL A 57 -7.88 12.12 23.26
N GLY A 58 -8.05 11.46 24.43
CA GLY A 58 -8.14 9.99 24.51
C GLY A 58 -6.82 9.22 24.52
N ILE A 59 -5.67 9.88 24.55
CA ILE A 59 -4.35 9.27 24.49
C ILE A 59 -3.71 9.19 25.89
N LYS A 60 -2.92 8.13 26.13
CA LYS A 60 -2.10 8.05 27.34
C LYS A 60 -1.15 9.24 27.38
N LYS A 61 -1.10 9.89 28.53
CA LYS A 61 -0.25 11.07 28.75
C LYS A 61 1.21 10.75 28.36
N GLY A 62 1.73 11.49 27.35
CA GLY A 62 3.11 11.35 26.89
C GLY A 62 3.29 10.52 25.60
N GLU A 63 2.27 9.89 25.04
CA GLU A 63 2.35 9.30 23.69
C GLU A 63 2.31 10.41 22.62
N LYS A 64 3.06 10.25 21.53
CA LYS A 64 3.16 11.19 20.41
C LYS A 64 3.43 10.41 19.13
N VAL A 65 2.91 10.84 17.98
CA VAL A 65 3.44 10.38 16.69
C VAL A 65 4.61 11.27 16.27
N ASP A 66 5.55 10.72 15.53
CA ASP A 66 6.77 11.44 15.19
C ASP A 66 6.51 12.74 14.44
N TYR A 67 5.60 12.69 13.44
CA TYR A 67 5.20 13.88 12.70
C TYR A 67 3.72 13.84 12.31
N ALA A 68 3.15 15.02 12.12
CA ALA A 68 1.87 15.22 11.44
C ALA A 68 2.00 16.28 10.35
N ILE A 69 1.41 16.01 9.18
CA ILE A 69 1.21 17.03 8.15
C ILE A 69 -0.12 17.72 8.43
N ILE A 70 -0.06 19.02 8.58
CA ILE A 70 -1.22 19.87 8.86
C ILE A 70 -1.65 20.59 7.57
N ARG A 71 -2.93 20.58 7.30
CA ARG A 71 -3.55 21.36 6.23
C ARG A 71 -4.82 22.01 6.77
N ASP A 72 -4.99 23.30 6.51
CA ASP A 72 -6.15 24.08 7.01
C ASP A 72 -6.36 23.95 8.53
N GLY A 73 -5.25 23.88 9.28
CA GLY A 73 -5.25 23.77 10.74
C GLY A 73 -5.61 22.38 11.29
N GLN A 74 -5.77 21.37 10.43
CA GLN A 74 -6.10 19.99 10.82
C GLN A 74 -5.03 19.00 10.37
N PRO A 75 -4.73 17.97 11.17
CA PRO A 75 -3.86 16.88 10.72
C PRO A 75 -4.54 16.10 9.60
N VAL A 76 -3.82 15.94 8.47
CA VAL A 76 -4.29 15.16 7.30
C VAL A 76 -3.49 13.87 7.10
N ILE A 77 -2.21 13.84 7.52
CA ILE A 77 -1.36 12.66 7.48
C ILE A 77 -0.61 12.56 8.82
N LEU A 78 -0.66 11.38 9.44
CA LEU A 78 0.18 11.03 10.59
C LEU A 78 1.37 10.20 10.10
N ILE A 79 2.53 10.41 10.70
CA ILE A 79 3.77 9.74 10.29
C ILE A 79 4.45 9.18 11.53
N GLU A 80 4.67 7.87 11.52
CA GLU A 80 5.46 7.15 12.52
C GLU A 80 6.74 6.66 11.87
N CYS A 81 7.85 6.93 12.50
CA CYS A 81 9.18 6.65 12.00
C CYS A 81 9.84 5.53 12.82
N LYS A 82 10.69 4.76 12.19
CA LYS A 82 11.53 3.76 12.82
C LYS A 82 12.95 3.86 12.32
N SER A 83 13.89 3.29 13.06
CA SER A 83 15.26 3.16 12.60
C SER A 83 15.32 2.41 11.27
N ILE A 84 16.26 2.78 10.41
CA ILE A 84 16.45 2.20 9.08
C ILE A 84 16.60 0.67 9.10
N SER A 85 17.12 0.11 10.18
CA SER A 85 17.34 -1.32 10.37
C SER A 85 16.11 -2.06 10.92
N GLU A 86 15.05 -1.35 11.32
CA GLU A 86 13.88 -1.98 11.93
C GLU A 86 12.92 -2.53 10.89
N ASN A 87 12.36 -3.73 11.21
CA ASN A 87 11.25 -4.29 10.46
C ASN A 87 9.94 -3.65 10.92
N LEU A 88 9.11 -3.21 9.98
CA LEU A 88 7.87 -2.49 10.24
C LEU A 88 6.67 -3.39 10.64
N ASP A 89 6.80 -4.72 10.64
CA ASP A 89 5.68 -5.66 10.82
C ASP A 89 5.08 -5.67 12.25
N ARG A 90 5.69 -4.97 13.21
CA ARG A 90 5.28 -4.96 14.63
C ARG A 90 5.10 -3.56 15.23
N HIS A 91 5.07 -2.51 14.41
CA HIS A 91 5.22 -1.12 14.90
C HIS A 91 4.03 -0.20 14.61
N ASP A 92 2.88 -0.74 14.23
CA ASP A 92 1.70 0.03 13.84
C ASP A 92 0.78 0.42 15.01
N SER A 93 0.88 -0.25 16.19
CA SER A 93 -0.07 -0.10 17.30
C SER A 93 -0.23 1.33 17.83
N GLN A 94 0.84 2.13 17.82
CA GLN A 94 0.80 3.53 18.24
C GLN A 94 0.08 4.38 17.19
N LEU A 95 0.44 4.21 15.93
CA LEU A 95 -0.15 4.90 14.78
C LEU A 95 -1.67 4.63 14.69
N PHE A 96 -2.10 3.36 14.91
CA PHE A 96 -3.50 2.97 14.98
C PHE A 96 -4.30 3.77 16.02
N ARG A 97 -3.75 3.91 17.24
CA ARG A 97 -4.45 4.65 18.32
C ARG A 97 -4.59 6.13 17.96
N TYR A 98 -3.53 6.74 17.43
CA TYR A 98 -3.55 8.15 17.04
C TYR A 98 -4.49 8.41 15.88
N PHE A 99 -4.51 7.54 14.88
CA PHE A 99 -5.39 7.65 13.73
C PHE A 99 -6.86 7.74 14.18
N GLY A 100 -7.29 6.87 15.07
CA GLY A 100 -8.67 6.83 15.58
C GLY A 100 -9.08 8.02 16.47
N THR A 101 -8.14 8.82 16.92
CA THR A 101 -8.39 9.98 17.81
C THR A 101 -8.19 11.33 17.14
N THR A 102 -7.84 11.34 15.86
CA THR A 102 -7.59 12.56 15.06
C THR A 102 -8.52 12.64 13.85
N THR A 103 -8.47 13.77 13.15
CA THR A 103 -9.16 13.97 11.87
C THR A 103 -8.31 13.49 10.67
N ALA A 104 -7.11 12.98 10.92
CA ALA A 104 -6.23 12.49 9.86
C ALA A 104 -6.90 11.41 9.03
N LYS A 105 -6.72 11.48 7.71
CA LYS A 105 -7.27 10.51 6.76
C LYS A 105 -6.23 9.53 6.24
N PHE A 106 -4.97 9.83 6.45
CA PHE A 106 -3.87 8.97 6.05
C PHE A 106 -2.86 8.82 7.19
N ALA A 107 -2.24 7.64 7.23
CA ALA A 107 -1.13 7.38 8.11
C ALA A 107 0.02 6.74 7.33
N ILE A 108 1.24 7.06 7.70
CA ILE A 108 2.46 6.54 7.08
C ILE A 108 3.35 5.96 8.17
N LEU A 109 3.67 4.67 8.04
CA LEU A 109 4.69 4.00 8.83
C LEU A 109 5.93 3.81 7.97
N THR A 110 7.11 4.25 8.45
CA THR A 110 8.31 4.19 7.65
C THR A 110 9.59 3.96 8.47
N ASN A 111 10.56 3.28 7.86
CA ASN A 111 11.94 3.21 8.32
C ASN A 111 12.91 3.94 7.35
N GLY A 112 12.37 4.81 6.50
CA GLY A 112 13.15 5.54 5.51
C GLY A 112 13.46 4.78 4.21
N ILE A 113 13.44 3.44 4.23
CA ILE A 113 13.54 2.59 3.03
C ILE A 113 12.14 2.16 2.57
N ILE A 114 11.33 1.66 3.49
CA ILE A 114 9.96 1.23 3.26
C ILE A 114 9.01 2.29 3.79
N TYR A 115 8.03 2.67 2.98
CA TYR A 115 6.92 3.54 3.34
C TYR A 115 5.62 2.77 3.15
N ARG A 116 4.86 2.60 4.23
CA ARG A 116 3.54 1.94 4.25
C ARG A 116 2.47 2.99 4.48
N PHE A 117 1.53 3.08 3.55
CA PHE A 117 0.45 4.07 3.57
C PHE A 117 -0.86 3.40 3.95
N TYR A 118 -1.52 3.95 4.95
CA TYR A 118 -2.76 3.44 5.52
C TYR A 118 -3.86 4.48 5.45
N THR A 119 -5.11 4.02 5.47
CA THR A 119 -6.32 4.85 5.56
C THR A 119 -7.43 4.07 6.29
N ASP A 120 -8.68 4.54 6.25
CA ASP A 120 -9.84 3.98 6.94
C ASP A 120 -10.95 3.53 5.97
N LEU A 121 -10.62 2.62 5.02
CA LEU A 121 -11.58 2.11 4.03
C LEU A 121 -12.63 1.18 4.65
N ASP A 122 -12.25 0.35 5.62
CA ASP A 122 -13.11 -0.67 6.20
C ASP A 122 -14.10 -0.09 7.22
N SER A 123 -13.66 0.86 8.01
CA SER A 123 -14.48 1.48 9.04
C SER A 123 -14.02 2.91 9.30
N PRO A 124 -14.90 3.91 9.26
CA PRO A 124 -14.54 5.30 9.47
C PRO A 124 -13.76 5.54 10.78
N ASN A 125 -12.69 6.31 10.69
CA ASN A 125 -11.78 6.65 11.79
C ASN A 125 -11.10 5.46 12.47
N LYS A 126 -11.04 4.31 11.77
CA LYS A 126 -10.27 3.15 12.20
C LYS A 126 -9.31 2.78 11.08
N MET A 127 -8.02 2.97 11.32
CA MET A 127 -6.98 2.61 10.35
C MET A 127 -7.11 1.14 9.95
N ASP A 128 -7.04 0.84 8.66
CA ASP A 128 -7.06 -0.54 8.14
C ASP A 128 -5.81 -1.30 8.61
N ASP A 129 -5.93 -2.62 8.77
CA ASP A 129 -4.83 -3.46 9.24
C ASP A 129 -3.71 -3.56 8.20
N ASP A 130 -4.06 -3.56 6.91
CA ASP A 130 -3.11 -3.65 5.80
C ASP A 130 -2.90 -2.29 5.11
N PRO A 131 -1.65 -1.95 4.73
CA PRO A 131 -1.39 -0.74 3.95
C PRO A 131 -1.96 -0.87 2.53
N PHE A 132 -2.66 0.16 2.05
CA PHE A 132 -3.14 0.16 0.66
C PHE A 132 -2.01 0.38 -0.36
N LEU A 133 -0.91 1.02 0.05
CA LEU A 133 0.28 1.26 -0.77
C LEU A 133 1.54 1.02 0.06
N THR A 134 2.48 0.24 -0.49
CA THR A 134 3.82 0.06 0.09
C THR A 134 4.86 0.40 -0.96
N ILE A 135 5.73 1.36 -0.63
CA ILE A 135 6.83 1.81 -1.48
C ILE A 135 8.16 1.39 -0.85
N ASN A 136 8.99 0.70 -1.62
CA ASN A 136 10.41 0.53 -1.31
C ASN A 136 11.20 1.57 -2.10
N ILE A 137 11.81 2.52 -1.43
CA ILE A 137 12.55 3.62 -2.09
C ILE A 137 13.74 3.12 -2.90
N LEU A 138 14.34 1.98 -2.52
CA LEU A 138 15.46 1.40 -3.26
C LEU A 138 15.01 0.56 -4.47
N ASP A 139 13.72 0.22 -4.56
CA ASP A 139 13.14 -0.59 -5.65
C ASP A 139 11.73 -0.08 -5.99
N VAL A 140 11.63 1.18 -6.41
CA VAL A 140 10.34 1.77 -6.79
C VAL A 140 9.90 1.26 -8.15
N ARG A 141 8.74 0.64 -8.18
CA ARG A 141 8.12 0.17 -9.45
C ARG A 141 7.48 1.33 -10.19
N GLU A 142 7.58 1.35 -11.52
CA GLU A 142 7.04 2.44 -12.35
C GLU A 142 5.55 2.67 -12.14
N ASN A 143 4.76 1.62 -11.91
CA ASN A 143 3.33 1.72 -11.65
C ASN A 143 2.97 2.28 -10.27
N GLN A 144 3.93 2.43 -9.36
CA GLN A 144 3.73 3.02 -8.03
C GLN A 144 4.02 4.53 -8.02
N VAL A 145 4.75 5.03 -9.01
CA VAL A 145 5.15 6.45 -9.08
C VAL A 145 3.95 7.41 -9.17
N PRO A 146 2.92 7.15 -10.00
CA PRO A 146 1.72 7.98 -10.03
C PRO A 146 0.98 8.03 -8.69
N GLU A 147 0.92 6.89 -7.97
CA GLU A 147 0.22 6.79 -6.70
C GLU A 147 0.97 7.54 -5.59
N LEU A 148 2.30 7.39 -5.54
CA LEU A 148 3.13 8.17 -4.62
C LEU A 148 3.04 9.67 -4.90
N LYS A 149 3.00 10.08 -6.17
CA LYS A 149 2.90 11.49 -6.57
C LYS A 149 1.64 12.17 -6.02
N LYS A 150 0.53 11.44 -5.82
CA LYS A 150 -0.69 11.99 -5.22
C LYS A 150 -0.49 12.52 -3.79
N PHE A 151 0.54 12.06 -3.10
CA PHE A 151 0.95 12.56 -1.79
C PHE A 151 1.81 13.83 -1.86
N SER A 152 2.19 14.30 -3.04
CA SER A 152 2.89 15.57 -3.18
C SER A 152 1.97 16.74 -2.82
N LYS A 153 2.47 17.71 -2.05
CA LYS A 153 1.72 18.86 -1.54
C LYS A 153 0.91 19.58 -2.62
N SER A 154 1.47 19.74 -3.82
CA SER A 154 0.88 20.49 -4.93
C SER A 154 -0.34 19.83 -5.57
N VAL A 155 -0.48 18.51 -5.40
CA VAL A 155 -1.58 17.70 -6.00
C VAL A 155 -2.31 16.86 -4.96
N PHE A 156 -2.03 17.08 -3.67
CA PHE A 156 -2.65 16.35 -2.58
C PHE A 156 -4.15 16.63 -2.53
N ASP A 157 -4.93 15.58 -2.74
CA ASP A 157 -6.38 15.60 -2.68
C ASP A 157 -6.90 14.35 -2.00
N ILE A 158 -7.66 14.53 -0.92
CA ILE A 158 -8.11 13.44 -0.06
C ILE A 158 -8.99 12.46 -0.83
N ASP A 159 -9.97 12.94 -1.60
CA ASP A 159 -10.94 12.09 -2.29
C ASP A 159 -10.26 11.29 -3.41
N SER A 160 -9.33 11.90 -4.13
CA SER A 160 -8.53 11.24 -5.15
C SER A 160 -7.66 10.12 -4.56
N ILE A 161 -7.02 10.36 -3.41
CA ILE A 161 -6.19 9.33 -2.74
C ILE A 161 -7.09 8.23 -2.17
N PHE A 162 -8.25 8.54 -1.61
CA PHE A 162 -9.21 7.57 -1.10
C PHE A 162 -9.73 6.63 -2.20
N SER A 163 -10.09 7.19 -3.36
CA SER A 163 -10.49 6.41 -4.54
C SER A 163 -9.37 5.45 -4.98
N THR A 164 -8.13 5.94 -5.02
CA THR A 164 -6.95 5.12 -5.33
C THR A 164 -6.72 4.02 -4.30
N ALA A 165 -6.82 4.33 -3.01
CA ALA A 165 -6.63 3.36 -1.94
C ALA A 165 -7.66 2.22 -2.06
N SER A 166 -8.94 2.56 -2.35
CA SER A 166 -9.99 1.59 -2.60
C SER A 166 -9.67 0.68 -3.79
N GLU A 167 -9.25 1.25 -4.93
CA GLU A 167 -8.85 0.47 -6.11
C GLU A 167 -7.67 -0.46 -5.81
N LEU A 168 -6.61 0.04 -5.18
CA LEU A 168 -5.43 -0.76 -4.84
C LEU A 168 -5.77 -1.90 -3.88
N LYS A 169 -6.65 -1.68 -2.91
CA LYS A 169 -7.14 -2.71 -1.99
C LYS A 169 -7.78 -3.87 -2.76
N TYR A 170 -8.73 -3.56 -3.66
CA TYR A 170 -9.37 -4.61 -4.47
C TYR A 170 -8.38 -5.29 -5.43
N VAL A 171 -7.43 -4.56 -5.99
CA VAL A 171 -6.36 -5.16 -6.82
C VAL A 171 -5.53 -6.16 -5.99
N HIS A 172 -5.20 -5.84 -4.73
CA HIS A 172 -4.49 -6.75 -3.84
C HIS A 172 -5.34 -8.00 -3.51
N GLU A 173 -6.60 -7.80 -3.16
CA GLU A 173 -7.53 -8.90 -2.86
C GLU A 173 -7.72 -9.83 -4.07
N PHE A 174 -7.92 -9.28 -5.26
CA PHE A 174 -8.04 -10.09 -6.47
C PHE A 174 -6.76 -10.88 -6.76
N LYS A 175 -5.57 -10.27 -6.59
CA LYS A 175 -4.31 -10.99 -6.75
C LYS A 175 -4.17 -12.13 -5.74
N ARG A 176 -4.56 -11.92 -4.48
CA ARG A 176 -4.55 -12.94 -3.45
C ARG A 176 -5.47 -14.11 -3.83
N VAL A 177 -6.73 -13.80 -4.16
CA VAL A 177 -7.71 -14.81 -4.60
C VAL A 177 -7.20 -15.57 -5.83
N PHE A 178 -6.66 -14.89 -6.84
CA PHE A 178 -6.09 -15.56 -8.00
C PHE A 178 -4.93 -16.49 -7.63
N THR A 179 -4.03 -16.05 -6.75
CA THR A 179 -2.90 -16.88 -6.31
C THR A 179 -3.39 -18.15 -5.61
N GLU A 180 -4.40 -18.03 -4.74
CA GLU A 180 -5.03 -19.16 -4.08
C GLU A 180 -5.67 -20.13 -5.09
N GLN A 181 -6.39 -19.59 -6.10
CA GLN A 181 -7.00 -20.41 -7.15
C GLN A 181 -5.97 -21.11 -8.06
N LEU A 182 -4.80 -20.49 -8.27
CA LEU A 182 -3.71 -21.12 -9.02
C LEU A 182 -3.09 -22.31 -8.27
N ASP A 183 -3.00 -22.20 -6.95
CA ASP A 183 -2.43 -23.29 -6.13
C ASP A 183 -3.49 -24.34 -5.78
N THR A 184 -4.66 -23.90 -5.32
CA THR A 184 -5.75 -24.78 -4.89
C THR A 184 -7.09 -24.30 -5.46
N PRO A 185 -7.42 -24.66 -6.71
CA PRO A 185 -8.68 -24.24 -7.36
C PRO A 185 -9.91 -24.67 -6.53
N ALA A 186 -10.76 -23.71 -6.18
CA ALA A 186 -12.02 -23.99 -5.50
C ALA A 186 -13.03 -24.71 -6.43
N ASP A 187 -13.99 -25.42 -5.86
CA ASP A 187 -14.98 -26.18 -6.61
C ASP A 187 -15.75 -25.31 -7.62
N ASP A 188 -16.18 -24.13 -7.20
CA ASP A 188 -16.90 -23.20 -8.08
C ASP A 188 -16.02 -22.66 -9.21
N PHE A 189 -14.75 -22.45 -8.95
CA PHE A 189 -13.79 -22.06 -9.98
C PHE A 189 -13.59 -23.17 -11.01
N ILE A 190 -13.53 -24.44 -10.57
CA ILE A 190 -13.49 -25.61 -11.46
C ILE A 190 -14.79 -25.74 -12.24
N ARG A 191 -15.95 -25.58 -11.58
CA ARG A 191 -17.28 -25.62 -12.23
C ARG A 191 -17.38 -24.57 -13.34
N PHE A 192 -16.87 -23.38 -13.10
CA PHE A 192 -16.85 -22.29 -14.09
C PHE A 192 -16.12 -22.73 -15.37
N PHE A 193 -14.91 -23.31 -15.28
CA PHE A 193 -14.20 -23.80 -16.46
C PHE A 193 -14.89 -24.98 -17.14
N LEU A 194 -15.47 -25.90 -16.36
CA LEU A 194 -16.19 -27.03 -16.88
C LEU A 194 -17.49 -26.64 -17.63
N GLN A 195 -18.03 -25.45 -17.40
CA GLN A 195 -19.19 -24.96 -18.17
C GLN A 195 -18.87 -24.83 -19.67
N GLY A 196 -17.66 -24.43 -20.00
CA GLY A 196 -17.25 -24.20 -21.39
C GLY A 196 -16.70 -25.43 -22.13
N CYS A 197 -16.32 -26.50 -21.41
CA CYS A 197 -15.58 -27.62 -22.04
C CYS A 197 -16.07 -29.04 -21.66
N TYR A 198 -17.05 -29.17 -20.75
CA TYR A 198 -17.57 -30.47 -20.30
C TYR A 198 -19.08 -30.49 -20.28
N SER A 199 -19.66 -31.39 -21.10
CA SER A 199 -21.14 -31.51 -21.27
C SER A 199 -21.83 -32.41 -20.23
N GLY A 200 -21.06 -33.19 -19.45
CA GLY A 200 -21.61 -34.09 -18.45
C GLY A 200 -22.01 -33.41 -17.12
N PRO A 201 -22.65 -34.17 -16.19
CA PRO A 201 -23.01 -33.65 -14.89
C PRO A 201 -21.74 -33.30 -14.07
N LYS A 202 -21.72 -32.12 -13.47
CA LYS A 202 -20.59 -31.57 -12.68
C LYS A 202 -20.69 -32.05 -11.22
N THR A 203 -20.65 -33.37 -11.00
CA THR A 203 -20.67 -34.00 -9.67
C THR A 203 -19.34 -33.74 -8.92
N GLN A 204 -19.32 -33.97 -7.61
CA GLN A 204 -18.13 -33.81 -6.81
C GLN A 204 -16.96 -34.67 -7.32
N ASN A 205 -17.22 -35.91 -7.71
CA ASN A 205 -16.20 -36.80 -8.29
C ASN A 205 -15.60 -36.25 -9.59
N VAL A 206 -16.41 -35.58 -10.40
CA VAL A 206 -15.93 -34.91 -11.63
C VAL A 206 -15.07 -33.72 -11.29
N ILE A 207 -15.47 -32.92 -10.32
CA ILE A 207 -14.70 -31.74 -9.85
C ILE A 207 -13.33 -32.18 -9.35
N GLU A 208 -13.27 -33.19 -8.48
CA GLU A 208 -11.99 -33.70 -7.93
C GLU A 208 -11.09 -34.29 -9.04
N LYS A 209 -11.66 -34.93 -10.04
CA LYS A 209 -10.91 -35.43 -11.20
C LYS A 209 -10.29 -34.29 -12.01
N PHE A 210 -11.01 -33.16 -12.17
CA PHE A 210 -10.54 -32.05 -13.01
C PHE A 210 -9.70 -31.03 -12.23
N ARG A 211 -9.69 -31.03 -10.91
CA ARG A 211 -8.86 -30.13 -10.08
C ARG A 211 -7.37 -30.16 -10.49
N PRO A 212 -6.69 -31.30 -10.52
CA PRO A 212 -5.28 -31.35 -10.95
C PRO A 212 -5.09 -30.97 -12.43
N VAL A 213 -6.09 -31.26 -13.27
CA VAL A 213 -6.02 -30.90 -14.70
C VAL A 213 -6.09 -29.39 -14.88
N LEU A 214 -7.02 -28.73 -14.19
CA LEU A 214 -7.11 -27.26 -14.23
C LEU A 214 -5.87 -26.60 -13.64
N ARG A 215 -5.39 -27.07 -12.48
CA ARG A 215 -4.14 -26.57 -11.87
C ARG A 215 -2.96 -26.67 -12.86
N LYS A 216 -2.81 -27.80 -13.55
CA LYS A 216 -1.77 -27.97 -14.57
C LYS A 216 -1.94 -26.97 -15.70
N ALA A 217 -3.16 -26.85 -16.24
CA ALA A 217 -3.44 -25.90 -17.34
C ALA A 217 -3.13 -24.45 -16.94
N LEU A 218 -3.50 -24.04 -15.72
CA LEU A 218 -3.20 -22.70 -15.19
C LEU A 218 -1.69 -22.45 -15.05
N ASN A 219 -0.93 -23.44 -14.57
CA ASN A 219 0.53 -23.34 -14.42
C ASN A 219 1.26 -23.35 -15.79
N ASP A 220 0.70 -23.99 -16.79
CA ASP A 220 1.28 -24.03 -18.15
C ASP A 220 0.98 -22.75 -18.96
N LEU A 221 0.08 -21.88 -18.48
CA LEU A 221 -0.17 -20.60 -19.15
C LEU A 221 1.07 -19.70 -19.04
N PRO A 222 1.58 -19.15 -20.14
CA PRO A 222 2.64 -18.16 -20.08
C PRO A 222 2.04 -16.89 -19.45
N PHE A 223 2.32 -16.66 -18.19
CA PHE A 223 1.88 -15.47 -17.45
C PHE A 223 2.51 -14.20 -18.04
N LYS A 224 1.90 -13.68 -19.10
CA LYS A 224 1.97 -12.27 -19.47
C LYS A 224 0.68 -11.64 -18.94
N PRO A 225 0.74 -10.76 -17.95
CA PRO A 225 -0.45 -10.19 -17.27
C PRO A 225 -1.52 -9.62 -18.24
N VAL A 226 -1.11 -9.18 -19.42
CA VAL A 226 -1.98 -8.58 -20.44
C VAL A 226 -2.91 -9.59 -21.13
N LYS A 227 -2.60 -10.89 -21.16
CA LYS A 227 -3.43 -11.88 -21.87
C LYS A 227 -4.56 -12.46 -21.01
N LEU A 228 -4.40 -12.55 -19.68
CA LEU A 228 -5.45 -13.07 -18.80
C LEU A 228 -6.69 -12.17 -18.77
N VAL A 229 -6.49 -10.85 -18.77
CA VAL A 229 -7.58 -9.86 -18.81
C VAL A 229 -8.41 -10.00 -20.10
N ARG A 230 -7.79 -10.30 -21.25
CA ARG A 230 -8.53 -10.51 -22.52
C ARG A 230 -9.35 -11.79 -22.54
N VAL A 231 -8.91 -12.86 -21.90
CA VAL A 231 -9.66 -14.13 -21.80
C VAL A 231 -10.89 -13.94 -20.90
N ILE A 232 -10.74 -13.22 -19.79
CA ILE A 232 -11.86 -12.91 -18.89
C ILE A 232 -12.86 -11.98 -19.57
N GLN A 233 -12.40 -10.93 -20.28
CA GLN A 233 -13.30 -10.03 -21.02
C GLN A 233 -14.07 -10.74 -22.13
N ALA A 234 -13.44 -11.64 -22.90
CA ALA A 234 -14.12 -12.39 -23.96
C ALA A 234 -15.27 -13.27 -23.43
N VAL A 235 -15.11 -13.86 -22.25
CA VAL A 235 -16.13 -14.73 -21.61
C VAL A 235 -17.32 -13.92 -21.06
N PHE A 236 -17.13 -12.65 -20.70
CA PHE A 236 -18.18 -11.78 -20.14
C PHE A 236 -18.88 -10.89 -21.17
N THR A 237 -18.37 -10.79 -22.42
CA THR A 237 -18.97 -9.93 -23.47
C THR A 237 -19.90 -10.72 -24.39
N GLU A 238 -19.99 -12.03 -24.29
CA GLU A 238 -20.90 -12.89 -25.09
C GLU A 238 -22.19 -13.32 -24.33
N ARG A 239 -22.68 -12.44 -23.44
CA ARG A 239 -24.01 -12.60 -22.84
C ARG A 239 -24.85 -11.35 -22.99
#